data_b63c11bceae5184e8f33f810d4c5750d
#
_entry.id   b63c11bceae5184e8f33f810d4c5750d
#
_cell.length_a   1.000
_cell.length_b   1.000
_cell.length_c   1.000
_cell.angle_alpha   90.00
_cell.angle_beta   90.00
_cell.angle_gamma   90.00
#
_symmetry.space_group_name_H-M   'P 1'
#
loop_
_entity.id
_entity.type
_entity.pdbx_description
1 polymer ?
#
loop_
_entity_poly.entity_id
_entity_poly.type
_entity_poly.pdbx_seq_one_letter_code
_entity_poly.pdbx_strand_id
1 'polypeptide(L)'
;MPDRYVEYSQNDYDNIMKLDTLFISQLDSKYKVEYHKLPSLISGEVLKRCGYFSTMPNQLSKVDIIDVSQLESLGNNRELEEIKYSSSENYFLTPAACLHFYPMLEHKEVKECIYSSLVDVFRYENGNFTMGTRQWEFTVREFLAIGNPKFVEEFLEDLKEKFLTIALRFDSTAKIQNACDNFYPTNLNKVKQKFQKYNNLKFELIVHILEKEVSVASFNYHNNHFSKEFNFDSNDTIVTGCVGLGIDRWISLIKESEKDYKL
;
A
#
# COMPACT_ATOMS: atom_id res chain seq x y z
N MET A 1 -5.76 -18.25 20.07
CA MET A 1 -6.27 -17.65 18.83
C MET A 1 -5.49 -18.28 17.71
N PRO A 2 -6.06 -18.59 16.54
CA PRO A 2 -5.26 -19.01 15.42
C PRO A 2 -4.28 -17.89 15.10
N ASP A 3 -3.04 -18.25 14.81
CA ASP A 3 -2.00 -17.30 14.44
C ASP A 3 -2.43 -16.55 13.19
N ARG A 4 -2.40 -15.22 13.26
CA ARG A 4 -2.83 -14.32 12.18
C ARG A 4 -1.65 -13.66 11.49
N TYR A 5 -0.51 -14.29 11.58
CA TYR A 5 0.70 -13.98 10.84
C TYR A 5 1.03 -15.12 9.88
N VAL A 6 1.75 -14.81 8.84
CA VAL A 6 2.17 -15.78 7.83
C VAL A 6 3.69 -15.88 7.87
N GLU A 7 4.18 -17.08 8.10
CA GLU A 7 5.60 -17.40 7.94
C GLU A 7 5.84 -17.90 6.51
N TYR A 8 6.80 -17.30 5.84
CA TYR A 8 7.19 -17.69 4.50
C TYR A 8 8.38 -18.66 4.53
N SER A 9 8.26 -19.78 3.80
CA SER A 9 9.35 -20.72 3.58
C SER A 9 10.45 -20.09 2.71
N GLN A 10 11.62 -20.77 2.62
CA GLN A 10 12.70 -20.36 1.72
C GLN A 10 12.21 -20.23 0.27
N ASN A 11 11.39 -21.17 -0.20
CA ASN A 11 10.85 -21.13 -1.55
C ASN A 11 9.91 -19.92 -1.75
N ASP A 12 9.12 -19.56 -0.75
CA ASP A 12 8.26 -18.36 -0.81
C ASP A 12 9.09 -17.09 -0.85
N TYR A 13 10.16 -17.02 -0.04
CA TYR A 13 11.10 -15.91 -0.05
C TYR A 13 11.76 -15.73 -1.43
N ASP A 14 12.23 -16.82 -2.03
CA ASP A 14 12.81 -16.77 -3.37
C ASP A 14 11.79 -16.30 -4.41
N ASN A 15 10.53 -16.70 -4.29
CA ASN A 15 9.45 -16.25 -5.16
C ASN A 15 9.10 -14.76 -4.94
N ILE A 16 9.13 -14.27 -3.69
CA ILE A 16 9.00 -12.83 -3.39
C ILE A 16 10.05 -12.03 -4.17
N MET A 17 11.31 -12.45 -4.09
CA MET A 17 12.42 -11.75 -4.74
C MET A 17 12.34 -11.79 -6.27
N LYS A 18 11.90 -12.93 -6.83
CA LYS A 18 11.68 -13.06 -8.27
C LYS A 18 10.53 -12.19 -8.76
N LEU A 19 9.41 -12.18 -8.05
CA LEU A 19 8.26 -11.30 -8.35
C LEU A 19 8.65 -9.84 -8.30
N ASP A 20 9.37 -9.44 -7.27
CA ASP A 20 9.84 -8.07 -7.12
C ASP A 20 10.73 -7.65 -8.30
N THR A 21 11.68 -8.51 -8.68
CA THR A 21 12.53 -8.31 -9.85
C THR A 21 11.70 -8.21 -11.15
N LEU A 22 10.72 -9.09 -11.32
CA LEU A 22 9.80 -9.06 -12.45
C LEU A 22 9.04 -7.73 -12.51
N PHE A 23 8.51 -7.25 -11.38
CA PHE A 23 7.74 -6.01 -11.32
C PHE A 23 8.60 -4.78 -11.65
N ILE A 24 9.82 -4.73 -11.12
CA ILE A 24 10.78 -3.68 -11.43
C ILE A 24 11.14 -3.68 -12.93
N SER A 25 11.28 -4.86 -13.53
CA SER A 25 11.63 -4.99 -14.96
C SER A 25 10.53 -4.48 -15.92
N GLN A 26 9.30 -4.25 -15.42
CA GLN A 26 8.24 -3.66 -16.23
C GLN A 26 8.39 -2.15 -16.42
N LEU A 27 9.25 -1.51 -15.64
CA LEU A 27 9.51 -0.08 -15.81
C LEU A 27 10.36 0.19 -17.04
N ASP A 28 9.88 1.05 -17.94
CA ASP A 28 10.63 1.47 -19.10
C ASP A 28 11.82 2.35 -18.69
N SER A 29 12.90 2.26 -19.46
CA SER A 29 14.11 3.08 -19.26
C SER A 29 13.87 4.59 -19.39
N LYS A 30 12.72 4.99 -19.95
CA LYS A 30 12.31 6.42 -20.02
C LYS A 30 11.98 7.01 -18.66
N TYR A 31 11.62 6.18 -17.68
CA TYR A 31 11.27 6.64 -16.33
C TYR A 31 12.52 6.77 -15.47
N LYS A 32 12.70 7.94 -14.86
CA LYS A 32 13.66 8.10 -13.76
C LYS A 32 13.05 7.47 -12.51
N VAL A 33 13.70 6.44 -11.96
CA VAL A 33 13.21 5.73 -10.76
C VAL A 33 14.19 5.93 -9.61
N GLU A 34 13.66 6.29 -8.45
CA GLU A 34 14.39 6.38 -7.19
C GLU A 34 13.87 5.32 -6.20
N TYR A 35 14.76 4.39 -5.79
CA TYR A 35 14.42 3.30 -4.89
C TYR A 35 14.72 3.68 -3.45
N HIS A 36 13.75 3.45 -2.57
CA HIS A 36 13.85 3.76 -1.15
C HIS A 36 13.52 2.54 -0.29
N LYS A 37 14.18 2.42 0.86
CA LYS A 37 13.74 1.54 1.94
C LYS A 37 12.92 2.38 2.91
N LEU A 38 11.63 2.05 3.05
CA LEU A 38 10.72 2.77 3.92
C LEU A 38 10.60 2.07 5.29
N PRO A 39 10.33 2.83 6.36
CA PRO A 39 10.08 2.24 7.68
C PRO A 39 8.69 1.60 7.76
N SER A 40 8.54 0.64 8.68
CA SER A 40 7.23 0.04 9.02
C SER A 40 6.38 0.94 9.92
N LEU A 41 6.97 2.01 10.49
CA LEU A 41 6.29 2.96 11.35
C LEU A 41 6.06 4.28 10.64
N ILE A 42 4.86 4.85 10.83
CA ILE A 42 4.48 6.15 10.29
C ILE A 42 3.92 7.04 11.41
N SER A 43 4.21 8.34 11.38
CA SER A 43 3.69 9.26 12.38
C SER A 43 2.19 9.52 12.20
N GLY A 44 1.48 9.73 13.31
CA GLY A 44 0.07 10.11 13.29
C GLY A 44 -0.19 11.43 12.57
N GLU A 45 0.79 12.35 12.56
CA GLU A 45 0.66 13.62 11.84
C GLU A 45 0.60 13.40 10.32
N VAL A 46 1.43 12.53 9.77
CA VAL A 46 1.38 12.17 8.34
C VAL A 46 0.04 11.52 8.01
N LEU A 47 -0.43 10.56 8.82
CA LEU A 47 -1.72 9.92 8.63
C LEU A 47 -2.89 10.91 8.69
N LYS A 48 -2.82 11.91 9.58
CA LYS A 48 -3.82 12.98 9.70
C LYS A 48 -3.85 13.83 8.42
N ARG A 49 -2.72 14.29 7.96
CA ARG A 49 -2.58 15.07 6.71
C ARG A 49 -3.06 14.27 5.49
N CYS A 50 -2.77 12.99 5.43
CA CYS A 50 -3.30 12.10 4.39
C CYS A 50 -4.78 11.75 4.55
N GLY A 51 -5.46 12.23 5.59
CA GLY A 51 -6.89 12.02 5.82
C GLY A 51 -7.28 10.63 6.29
N TYR A 52 -6.33 9.79 6.73
CA TYR A 52 -6.59 8.39 7.12
C TYR A 52 -7.53 8.27 8.31
N PHE A 53 -7.44 9.13 9.31
CA PHE A 53 -8.35 9.11 10.48
C PHE A 53 -9.81 9.36 10.13
N SER A 54 -10.07 10.07 9.03
CA SER A 54 -11.43 10.34 8.57
C SER A 54 -11.94 9.35 7.54
N THR A 55 -11.03 8.69 6.81
CA THR A 55 -11.40 7.84 5.67
C THR A 55 -11.29 6.35 5.98
N MET A 56 -10.24 5.90 6.65
CA MET A 56 -9.95 4.48 6.89
C MET A 56 -9.41 4.20 8.30
N PRO A 57 -10.02 4.76 9.38
CA PRO A 57 -9.51 4.58 10.75
C PRO A 57 -9.50 3.12 11.20
N ASN A 58 -10.39 2.31 10.67
CA ASN A 58 -10.52 0.88 10.97
C ASN A 58 -9.39 0.01 10.42
N GLN A 59 -8.52 0.57 9.60
CA GLN A 59 -7.33 -0.12 9.09
C GLN A 59 -6.09 0.14 9.96
N LEU A 60 -6.13 1.16 10.80
CA LEU A 60 -4.96 1.63 11.54
C LEU A 60 -4.69 0.78 12.78
N SER A 61 -3.42 0.44 12.97
CA SER A 61 -2.88 -0.16 14.19
C SER A 61 -1.91 0.81 14.84
N LYS A 62 -2.23 1.27 16.05
CA LYS A 62 -1.36 2.15 16.83
C LYS A 62 -0.26 1.33 17.49
N VAL A 63 0.95 1.87 17.55
CA VAL A 63 2.07 1.31 18.29
C VAL A 63 2.16 2.03 19.64
N ASP A 64 2.01 1.26 20.71
CA ASP A 64 2.15 1.77 22.06
C ASP A 64 3.58 1.54 22.57
N ILE A 65 4.18 2.61 23.08
CA ILE A 65 5.55 2.60 23.64
C ILE A 65 5.44 2.44 25.15
N ILE A 66 6.19 1.50 25.71
CA ILE A 66 6.19 1.26 27.16
C ILE A 66 6.78 2.49 27.89
N ASP A 67 6.07 2.94 28.92
CA ASP A 67 6.59 3.98 29.83
C ASP A 67 7.61 3.36 30.81
N VAL A 68 8.87 3.41 30.40
CA VAL A 68 9.99 2.82 31.16
C VAL A 68 10.18 3.46 32.55
N SER A 69 9.71 4.69 32.77
CA SER A 69 9.82 5.37 34.07
C SER A 69 9.06 4.67 35.19
N GLN A 70 8.09 3.85 34.83
CA GLN A 70 7.25 3.12 35.76
C GLN A 70 7.67 1.65 35.96
N LEU A 71 8.58 1.13 35.14
CA LEU A 71 9.00 -0.26 35.21
C LEU A 71 9.73 -0.63 36.51
N GLU A 72 10.42 0.32 37.14
CA GLU A 72 11.12 0.08 38.41
C GLU A 72 10.14 -0.26 39.54
N SER A 73 8.91 0.29 39.52
CA SER A 73 7.88 0.02 40.52
C SER A 73 7.23 -1.34 40.38
N LEU A 74 7.31 -1.97 39.20
CA LEU A 74 6.65 -3.25 38.88
C LEU A 74 7.49 -4.49 39.24
N GLY A 75 8.75 -4.32 39.62
CA GLY A 75 9.64 -5.45 39.92
C GLY A 75 9.98 -6.33 38.72
N ASN A 76 10.34 -7.60 38.96
CA ASN A 76 10.76 -8.54 37.93
C ASN A 76 9.62 -9.38 37.33
N ASN A 77 8.54 -9.60 38.06
CA ASN A 77 7.35 -10.32 37.59
C ASN A 77 6.33 -9.29 37.08
N ARG A 78 6.36 -9.01 35.77
CA ARG A 78 5.53 -8.02 35.13
C ARG A 78 4.46 -8.71 34.30
N GLU A 79 3.21 -8.52 34.70
CA GLU A 79 2.08 -8.95 33.88
C GLU A 79 1.79 -7.86 32.83
N LEU A 80 1.30 -8.29 31.64
CA LEU A 80 1.06 -7.38 30.53
C LEU A 80 0.07 -6.26 30.91
N GLU A 81 -0.90 -6.56 31.75
CA GLU A 81 -1.95 -5.65 32.23
C GLU A 81 -1.42 -4.56 33.16
N GLU A 82 -0.25 -4.77 33.78
CA GLU A 82 0.39 -3.81 34.68
C GLU A 82 1.27 -2.80 33.95
N ILE A 83 1.61 -3.08 32.68
CA ILE A 83 2.46 -2.22 31.85
C ILE A 83 1.69 -0.98 31.43
N LYS A 84 2.21 0.19 31.74
CA LYS A 84 1.68 1.46 31.25
C LYS A 84 2.42 1.91 30.00
N TYR A 85 1.68 2.59 29.14
CA TYR A 85 2.19 3.06 27.85
C TYR A 85 2.33 4.58 27.85
N SER A 86 3.39 5.07 27.21
CA SER A 86 3.60 6.50 27.00
C SER A 86 2.57 7.06 26.04
N SER A 87 1.91 8.15 26.40
CA SER A 87 1.00 8.88 25.51
C SER A 87 1.70 9.94 24.66
N SER A 88 3.01 10.14 24.84
CA SER A 88 3.75 11.23 24.19
C SER A 88 3.99 11.00 22.71
N GLU A 89 4.01 9.74 22.27
CA GLU A 89 4.33 9.38 20.91
C GLU A 89 3.09 8.82 20.16
N ASN A 90 2.90 9.26 18.92
CA ASN A 90 1.79 8.84 18.07
C ASN A 90 2.34 8.19 16.80
N TYR A 91 2.79 6.94 16.94
CA TYR A 91 3.20 6.10 15.82
C TYR A 91 2.16 5.03 15.52
N PHE A 92 2.09 4.68 14.24
CA PHE A 92 1.21 3.63 13.70
C PHE A 92 2.02 2.71 12.81
N LEU A 93 1.56 1.48 12.65
CA LEU A 93 2.06 0.62 11.59
C LEU A 93 1.61 1.19 10.24
N THR A 94 2.50 1.17 9.26
CA THR A 94 2.28 1.78 7.93
C THR A 94 1.14 1.11 7.17
N PRO A 95 0.03 1.81 6.84
CA PRO A 95 -1.10 1.21 6.12
C PRO A 95 -0.95 1.26 4.59
N ALA A 96 -0.08 2.12 4.07
CA ALA A 96 0.22 2.27 2.64
C ALA A 96 1.59 2.90 2.44
N ALA A 97 2.35 2.36 1.50
CA ALA A 97 3.75 2.74 1.27
C ALA A 97 3.91 4.19 0.79
N CYS A 98 3.07 4.64 -0.15
CA CYS A 98 3.17 5.96 -0.78
C CYS A 98 3.14 7.12 0.23
N LEU A 99 2.51 6.94 1.40
CA LEU A 99 2.37 7.98 2.42
C LEU A 99 3.70 8.49 2.97
N HIS A 100 4.74 7.67 2.93
CA HIS A 100 6.07 8.05 3.38
C HIS A 100 6.79 9.02 2.45
N PHE A 101 6.44 9.01 1.17
CA PHE A 101 7.13 9.85 0.19
C PHE A 101 6.72 11.31 0.27
N TYR A 102 5.47 11.61 0.62
CA TYR A 102 4.96 12.98 0.60
C TYR A 102 5.70 13.92 1.57
N PRO A 103 5.96 13.56 2.84
CA PRO A 103 6.76 14.39 3.73
C PRO A 103 8.20 14.62 3.25
N MET A 104 8.76 13.64 2.51
CA MET A 104 10.12 13.78 1.96
C MET A 104 10.22 14.85 0.86
N LEU A 105 9.09 15.18 0.24
CA LEU A 105 8.98 16.15 -0.86
C LEU A 105 8.59 17.54 -0.38
N GLU A 106 8.20 17.68 0.87
CA GLU A 106 7.71 18.93 1.44
C GLU A 106 8.72 20.07 1.22
N HIS A 107 8.23 21.19 0.66
CA HIS A 107 9.02 22.38 0.31
C HIS A 107 10.17 22.14 -0.69
N LYS A 108 10.14 21.05 -1.46
CA LYS A 108 11.14 20.77 -2.50
C LYS A 108 10.58 21.10 -3.88
N GLU A 109 11.46 21.51 -4.78
CA GLU A 109 11.15 21.53 -6.20
C GLU A 109 11.13 20.08 -6.71
N VAL A 110 9.96 19.65 -7.18
CA VAL A 110 9.74 18.28 -7.64
C VAL A 110 9.80 18.22 -9.16
N LYS A 111 10.61 17.29 -9.67
CA LYS A 111 10.68 16.93 -11.10
C LYS A 111 9.96 15.62 -11.33
N GLU A 112 9.59 15.36 -12.59
CA GLU A 112 9.01 14.08 -12.98
C GLU A 112 9.92 12.92 -12.57
N CYS A 113 9.38 12.05 -11.72
CA CYS A 113 10.10 10.94 -11.11
C CYS A 113 9.14 9.85 -10.65
N ILE A 114 9.63 8.61 -10.62
CA ILE A 114 8.97 7.49 -9.98
C ILE A 114 9.74 7.17 -8.69
N TYR A 115 9.06 7.19 -7.55
CA TYR A 115 9.58 6.67 -6.29
C TYR A 115 9.11 5.24 -6.10
N SER A 116 9.99 4.36 -5.63
CA SER A 116 9.65 2.95 -5.45
C SER A 116 10.18 2.38 -4.15
N SER A 117 9.40 1.49 -3.55
CA SER A 117 9.81 0.72 -2.37
C SER A 117 9.15 -0.66 -2.36
N LEU A 118 9.87 -1.65 -1.83
CA LEU A 118 9.30 -2.89 -1.34
C LEU A 118 9.14 -2.74 0.18
N VAL A 119 7.92 -2.87 0.69
CA VAL A 119 7.62 -2.56 2.09
C VAL A 119 6.49 -3.42 2.62
N ASP A 120 6.56 -3.76 3.91
CA ASP A 120 5.47 -4.42 4.61
C ASP A 120 4.46 -3.36 5.09
N VAL A 121 3.19 -3.56 4.78
CA VAL A 121 2.08 -2.70 5.17
C VAL A 121 1.10 -3.47 6.05
N PHE A 122 0.39 -2.73 6.91
CA PHE A 122 -0.43 -3.28 7.96
C PHE A 122 -1.85 -2.73 7.89
N ARG A 123 -2.87 -3.60 7.77
CA ARG A 123 -4.28 -3.22 7.73
C ARG A 123 -5.12 -4.18 8.56
N TYR A 124 -5.61 -3.72 9.70
CA TYR A 124 -6.40 -4.54 10.62
C TYR A 124 -7.76 -4.97 10.03
N GLU A 125 -8.41 -4.10 9.25
CA GLU A 125 -9.68 -4.36 8.53
C GLU A 125 -10.79 -5.00 9.39
N ASN A 126 -10.98 -4.48 10.60
CA ASN A 126 -11.96 -4.98 11.58
C ASN A 126 -11.74 -6.45 11.97
N GLY A 127 -10.51 -6.92 11.97
CA GLY A 127 -10.16 -8.28 12.36
C GLY A 127 -10.40 -9.35 11.30
N ASN A 128 -10.82 -8.99 10.09
CA ASN A 128 -10.92 -9.95 8.98
C ASN A 128 -9.55 -10.46 8.58
N PHE A 129 -9.42 -11.78 8.45
CA PHE A 129 -8.20 -12.44 8.03
C PHE A 129 -8.53 -13.62 7.11
N THR A 130 -7.82 -13.71 6.00
CA THR A 130 -7.81 -14.87 5.09
C THR A 130 -6.40 -15.01 4.54
N MET A 131 -5.74 -16.12 4.86
CA MET A 131 -4.38 -16.41 4.40
C MET A 131 -4.26 -16.23 2.88
N GLY A 132 -3.21 -15.56 2.43
CA GLY A 132 -2.89 -15.33 1.03
C GLY A 132 -3.73 -14.29 0.29
N THR A 133 -4.86 -13.84 0.86
CA THR A 133 -5.74 -12.86 0.18
C THR A 133 -6.08 -11.64 1.02
N ARG A 134 -6.24 -11.81 2.34
CA ARG A 134 -6.53 -10.72 3.29
C ARG A 134 -5.76 -10.96 4.57
N GLN A 135 -4.56 -10.43 4.62
CA GLN A 135 -3.65 -10.51 5.78
C GLN A 135 -3.60 -9.16 6.48
N TRP A 136 -3.24 -9.16 7.78
CA TRP A 136 -3.04 -7.92 8.52
C TRP A 136 -1.70 -7.26 8.21
N GLU A 137 -0.73 -8.08 7.87
CA GLU A 137 0.58 -7.70 7.37
C GLU A 137 0.78 -8.34 6.00
N PHE A 138 1.25 -7.59 5.03
CA PHE A 138 1.52 -8.08 3.68
C PHE A 138 2.54 -7.18 2.98
N THR A 139 3.30 -7.76 2.07
CA THR A 139 4.34 -7.06 1.32
C THR A 139 3.78 -6.42 0.05
N VAL A 140 4.15 -5.17 -0.19
CA VAL A 140 3.77 -4.41 -1.39
C VAL A 140 5.00 -3.88 -2.10
N ARG A 141 5.11 -4.12 -3.42
CA ARG A 141 5.91 -3.27 -4.29
C ARG A 141 5.08 -2.05 -4.66
N GLU A 142 5.55 -0.87 -4.29
CA GLU A 142 4.90 0.40 -4.59
C GLU A 142 5.71 1.18 -5.62
N PHE A 143 5.00 1.77 -6.60
CA PHE A 143 5.52 2.77 -7.53
C PHE A 143 4.68 4.03 -7.39
N LEU A 144 5.27 5.13 -6.99
CA LEU A 144 4.63 6.45 -6.88
C LEU A 144 5.17 7.35 -7.99
N ALA A 145 4.32 7.69 -8.96
CA ALA A 145 4.61 8.66 -10.00
C ALA A 145 4.28 10.07 -9.51
N ILE A 146 5.18 11.01 -9.77
CA ILE A 146 5.03 12.43 -9.45
C ILE A 146 5.44 13.23 -10.68
N GLY A 147 4.59 14.14 -11.12
CA GLY A 147 4.85 14.95 -12.31
C GLY A 147 3.63 15.69 -12.80
N ASN A 148 3.66 16.15 -14.04
CA ASN A 148 2.49 16.74 -14.67
C ASN A 148 1.40 15.66 -14.91
N PRO A 149 0.13 16.05 -15.14
CA PRO A 149 -0.98 15.10 -15.33
C PRO A 149 -0.70 14.05 -16.42
N LYS A 150 -0.17 14.48 -17.57
CA LYS A 150 0.11 13.60 -18.70
C LYS A 150 1.13 12.51 -18.34
N PHE A 151 2.23 12.88 -17.66
CA PHE A 151 3.24 11.94 -17.21
C PHE A 151 2.68 10.87 -16.28
N VAL A 152 1.87 11.28 -15.30
CA VAL A 152 1.29 10.35 -14.32
C VAL A 152 0.22 9.46 -14.96
N GLU A 153 -0.63 10.00 -15.84
CA GLU A 153 -1.63 9.22 -16.57
C GLU A 153 -0.98 8.17 -17.49
N GLU A 154 0.01 8.57 -18.30
CA GLU A 154 0.74 7.65 -19.17
C GLU A 154 1.44 6.54 -18.38
N PHE A 155 2.01 6.86 -17.23
CA PHE A 155 2.63 5.88 -16.34
C PHE A 155 1.61 4.85 -15.81
N LEU A 156 0.46 5.31 -15.33
CA LEU A 156 -0.59 4.44 -14.79
C LEU A 156 -1.18 3.53 -15.88
N GLU A 157 -1.42 4.06 -17.10
CA GLU A 157 -1.95 3.27 -18.22
C GLU A 157 -0.93 2.21 -18.67
N ASP A 158 0.34 2.59 -18.85
CA ASP A 158 1.42 1.67 -19.21
C ASP A 158 1.52 0.48 -18.24
N LEU A 159 1.51 0.75 -16.95
CA LEU A 159 1.60 -0.32 -15.95
C LEU A 159 0.31 -1.15 -15.84
N LYS A 160 -0.87 -0.56 -16.07
CA LYS A 160 -2.13 -1.34 -16.14
C LYS A 160 -2.07 -2.40 -17.23
N GLU A 161 -1.64 -2.04 -18.44
CA GLU A 161 -1.52 -2.96 -19.58
C GLU A 161 -0.49 -4.06 -19.31
N LYS A 162 0.68 -3.69 -18.79
CA LYS A 162 1.77 -4.64 -18.50
C LYS A 162 1.40 -5.64 -17.43
N PHE A 163 0.84 -5.19 -16.31
CA PHE A 163 0.44 -6.10 -15.22
C PHE A 163 -0.77 -6.93 -15.56
N LEU A 164 -1.72 -6.43 -16.34
CA LEU A 164 -2.80 -7.25 -16.90
C LEU A 164 -2.23 -8.38 -17.78
N THR A 165 -1.29 -8.06 -18.65
CA THR A 165 -0.64 -9.05 -19.52
C THR A 165 0.08 -10.13 -18.71
N ILE A 166 0.72 -9.78 -17.60
CA ILE A 166 1.36 -10.74 -16.69
C ILE A 166 0.29 -11.60 -16.02
N ALA A 167 -0.76 -10.99 -15.46
CA ALA A 167 -1.81 -11.71 -14.73
C ALA A 167 -2.55 -12.71 -15.61
N LEU A 168 -2.80 -12.38 -16.89
CA LEU A 168 -3.44 -13.26 -17.86
C LEU A 168 -2.68 -14.57 -18.14
N ARG A 169 -1.40 -14.64 -17.77
CA ARG A 169 -0.63 -15.90 -17.86
C ARG A 169 -1.03 -16.90 -16.77
N PHE A 170 -1.56 -16.41 -15.64
CA PHE A 170 -1.94 -17.20 -14.47
C PHE A 170 -3.46 -17.39 -14.36
N ASP A 171 -4.23 -16.37 -14.73
CA ASP A 171 -5.68 -16.38 -14.74
C ASP A 171 -6.17 -15.73 -16.04
N SER A 172 -6.73 -16.55 -16.94
CA SER A 172 -7.27 -16.08 -18.23
C SER A 172 -8.47 -15.13 -18.08
N THR A 173 -9.05 -15.02 -16.90
CA THR A 173 -10.18 -14.13 -16.58
C THR A 173 -9.76 -12.83 -15.92
N ALA A 174 -8.43 -12.61 -15.74
CA ALA A 174 -7.89 -11.39 -15.16
C ALA A 174 -8.39 -10.15 -15.91
N LYS A 175 -8.75 -9.11 -15.16
CA LYS A 175 -9.33 -7.89 -15.73
C LYS A 175 -8.95 -6.65 -14.93
N ILE A 176 -8.90 -5.51 -15.62
CA ILE A 176 -8.86 -4.20 -14.96
C ILE A 176 -10.29 -3.73 -14.70
N GLN A 177 -10.57 -3.34 -13.47
CA GLN A 177 -11.90 -2.90 -13.05
C GLN A 177 -11.82 -1.55 -12.35
N ASN A 178 -12.77 -0.64 -12.67
CA ASN A 178 -12.94 0.61 -11.93
C ASN A 178 -13.34 0.30 -10.48
N ALA A 179 -12.65 0.90 -9.55
CA ALA A 179 -12.78 0.64 -8.12
C ALA A 179 -12.91 1.93 -7.29
N CYS A 180 -13.06 1.79 -6.00
CA CYS A 180 -12.90 2.86 -5.02
C CYS A 180 -12.26 2.30 -3.76
N ASP A 181 -11.69 3.18 -2.95
CA ASP A 181 -11.16 2.79 -1.66
C ASP A 181 -12.26 2.29 -0.72
N ASN A 182 -11.91 1.33 0.13
CA ASN A 182 -12.82 0.79 1.14
C ASN A 182 -12.88 1.73 2.35
N PHE A 183 -13.42 2.93 2.13
CA PHE A 183 -13.57 3.93 3.17
C PHE A 183 -14.52 3.45 4.27
N TYR A 184 -14.23 3.84 5.51
CA TYR A 184 -15.13 3.62 6.63
C TYR A 184 -16.52 4.24 6.33
N PRO A 185 -17.64 3.53 6.57
CA PRO A 185 -18.95 3.86 6.02
C PRO A 185 -19.63 5.05 6.73
N THR A 186 -19.19 6.25 6.41
CA THR A 186 -19.89 7.51 6.76
C THR A 186 -20.59 8.09 5.52
N ASN A 187 -21.54 9.02 5.72
CA ASN A 187 -22.20 9.67 4.60
C ASN A 187 -21.22 10.43 3.70
N LEU A 188 -20.24 11.12 4.30
CA LEU A 188 -19.19 11.82 3.57
C LEU A 188 -18.31 10.86 2.76
N ASN A 189 -17.94 9.76 3.34
CA ASN A 189 -17.10 8.76 2.66
C ASN A 189 -17.83 8.04 1.53
N LYS A 190 -19.14 7.83 1.64
CA LYS A 190 -19.97 7.36 0.50
C LYS A 190 -19.95 8.34 -0.68
N VAL A 191 -19.95 9.64 -0.42
CA VAL A 191 -19.80 10.66 -1.48
C VAL A 191 -18.41 10.59 -2.10
N LYS A 192 -17.35 10.47 -1.28
CA LYS A 192 -15.98 10.30 -1.78
C LYS A 192 -15.83 9.04 -2.65
N GLN A 193 -16.41 7.91 -2.26
CA GLN A 193 -16.42 6.68 -3.07
C GLN A 193 -17.07 6.87 -4.42
N LYS A 194 -18.26 7.53 -4.45
CA LYS A 194 -18.96 7.86 -5.71
C LYS A 194 -18.13 8.78 -6.59
N PHE A 195 -17.52 9.80 -6.02
CA PHE A 195 -16.65 10.73 -6.73
C PHE A 195 -15.42 9.99 -7.33
N GLN A 196 -14.78 9.14 -6.56
CA GLN A 196 -13.62 8.36 -7.00
C GLN A 196 -13.97 7.44 -8.18
N LYS A 197 -15.11 6.74 -8.11
CA LYS A 197 -15.62 5.89 -9.21
C LYS A 197 -16.02 6.69 -10.44
N TYR A 198 -16.77 7.77 -10.26
CA TYR A 198 -17.27 8.58 -11.37
C TYR A 198 -16.13 9.22 -12.18
N ASN A 199 -15.06 9.64 -11.50
CA ASN A 199 -13.90 10.27 -12.13
C ASN A 199 -12.79 9.27 -12.52
N ASN A 200 -13.03 7.96 -12.43
CA ASN A 200 -12.05 6.92 -12.79
C ASN A 200 -10.70 7.08 -12.08
N LEU A 201 -10.72 7.47 -10.79
CA LEU A 201 -9.49 7.79 -10.04
C LEU A 201 -8.80 6.55 -9.48
N LYS A 202 -9.47 5.39 -9.49
CA LYS A 202 -8.90 4.13 -9.03
C LYS A 202 -9.32 2.99 -9.92
N PHE A 203 -8.35 2.16 -10.27
CA PHE A 203 -8.55 0.87 -10.90
C PHE A 203 -7.87 -0.24 -10.11
N GLU A 204 -8.37 -1.44 -10.23
CA GLU A 204 -7.78 -2.64 -9.64
C GLU A 204 -7.63 -3.73 -10.69
N LEU A 205 -6.52 -4.47 -10.59
CA LEU A 205 -6.32 -5.70 -11.34
C LEU A 205 -6.90 -6.84 -10.53
N ILE A 206 -7.99 -7.40 -11.05
CA ILE A 206 -8.75 -8.47 -10.41
C ILE A 206 -8.38 -9.80 -11.04
N VAL A 207 -8.15 -10.79 -10.18
CA VAL A 207 -7.91 -12.20 -10.53
C VAL A 207 -8.76 -13.11 -9.64
N HIS A 208 -8.86 -14.40 -9.97
CA HIS A 208 -9.49 -15.40 -9.11
C HIS A 208 -8.42 -16.11 -8.26
N ILE A 209 -8.62 -16.12 -6.95
CA ILE A 209 -7.85 -16.87 -5.96
C ILE A 209 -8.85 -17.55 -5.02
N LEU A 210 -8.75 -18.88 -4.87
CA LEU A 210 -9.69 -19.66 -4.04
C LEU A 210 -11.17 -19.40 -4.44
N GLU A 211 -11.44 -19.41 -5.74
CA GLU A 211 -12.77 -19.15 -6.33
C GLU A 211 -13.37 -17.77 -6.01
N LYS A 212 -12.54 -16.81 -5.60
CA LYS A 212 -12.97 -15.44 -5.27
C LYS A 212 -12.23 -14.42 -6.11
N GLU A 213 -12.93 -13.36 -6.48
CA GLU A 213 -12.28 -12.18 -7.06
C GLU A 213 -11.40 -11.49 -6.02
N VAL A 214 -10.12 -11.33 -6.33
CA VAL A 214 -9.12 -10.71 -5.47
C VAL A 214 -8.34 -9.66 -6.26
N SER A 215 -8.18 -8.48 -5.69
CA SER A 215 -7.32 -7.44 -6.26
C SER A 215 -5.86 -7.76 -5.98
N VAL A 216 -5.04 -7.96 -7.00
CA VAL A 216 -3.58 -8.18 -6.88
C VAL A 216 -2.75 -6.93 -7.14
N ALA A 217 -3.35 -5.92 -7.78
CA ALA A 217 -2.75 -4.61 -7.97
C ALA A 217 -3.80 -3.50 -7.91
N SER A 218 -3.38 -2.31 -7.48
CA SER A 218 -4.18 -1.09 -7.50
C SER A 218 -3.45 0.03 -8.23
N PHE A 219 -4.21 0.82 -9.00
CA PHE A 219 -3.73 1.96 -9.77
C PHE A 219 -4.55 3.16 -9.36
N ASN A 220 -3.92 4.15 -8.74
CA ASN A 220 -4.60 5.28 -8.11
C ASN A 220 -4.10 6.59 -8.69
N TYR A 221 -4.99 7.47 -9.10
CA TYR A 221 -4.69 8.82 -9.52
C TYR A 221 -5.18 9.80 -8.44
N HIS A 222 -4.26 10.55 -7.83
CA HIS A 222 -4.56 11.36 -6.65
C HIS A 222 -4.86 12.83 -6.98
N ASN A 223 -4.81 13.22 -8.26
CA ASN A 223 -4.83 14.63 -8.65
C ASN A 223 -3.70 15.41 -7.92
N ASN A 224 -3.96 16.66 -7.57
CA ASN A 224 -3.07 17.53 -6.80
C ASN A 224 -3.31 17.46 -5.27
N HIS A 225 -4.00 16.42 -4.77
CA HIS A 225 -4.34 16.33 -3.35
C HIS A 225 -3.10 16.37 -2.46
N PHE A 226 -2.12 15.51 -2.73
CA PHE A 226 -0.91 15.42 -1.90
C PHE A 226 0.10 16.54 -2.19
N SER A 227 0.17 17.05 -3.44
CA SER A 227 1.05 18.17 -3.73
C SER A 227 0.63 19.45 -3.00
N LYS A 228 -0.68 19.65 -2.84
CA LYS A 228 -1.22 20.75 -2.02
C LYS A 228 -1.00 20.50 -0.53
N GLU A 229 -1.37 19.34 -0.03
CA GLU A 229 -1.32 19.02 1.39
C GLU A 229 0.12 19.07 1.95
N PHE A 230 1.12 18.68 1.13
CA PHE A 230 2.54 18.67 1.51
C PHE A 230 3.37 19.79 0.89
N ASN A 231 2.73 20.81 0.29
CA ASN A 231 3.37 22.03 -0.20
C ASN A 231 4.61 21.81 -1.09
N PHE A 232 4.56 20.83 -2.01
CA PHE A 232 5.65 20.61 -2.98
C PHE A 232 5.29 21.05 -4.40
N ASP A 233 4.18 21.76 -4.57
CA ASP A 233 3.79 22.43 -5.82
C ASP A 233 3.04 23.73 -5.51
N SER A 234 3.67 24.85 -5.83
CA SER A 234 3.04 26.18 -5.66
C SER A 234 2.09 26.56 -6.79
N ASN A 235 2.14 25.88 -7.93
CA ASN A 235 1.45 26.25 -9.16
C ASN A 235 0.30 25.32 -9.55
N ASP A 236 -0.05 24.35 -8.72
CA ASP A 236 -1.07 23.32 -8.98
C ASP A 236 -0.86 22.52 -10.28
N THR A 237 0.40 22.36 -10.69
CA THR A 237 0.78 21.66 -11.93
C THR A 237 1.21 20.23 -11.70
N ILE A 238 1.56 19.89 -10.45
CA ILE A 238 2.05 18.57 -10.07
C ILE A 238 0.92 17.72 -9.49
N VAL A 239 0.76 16.56 -10.06
CA VAL A 239 -0.16 15.52 -9.58
C VAL A 239 0.63 14.29 -9.17
N THR A 240 -0.02 13.39 -8.45
CA THR A 240 0.56 12.11 -8.06
C THR A 240 -0.35 10.97 -8.45
N GLY A 241 0.25 9.80 -8.68
CA GLY A 241 -0.47 8.55 -8.85
C GLY A 241 0.39 7.38 -8.42
N CYS A 242 -0.22 6.31 -7.92
CA CYS A 242 0.55 5.17 -7.48
C CYS A 242 0.03 3.84 -8.01
N VAL A 243 0.95 2.88 -8.09
CA VAL A 243 0.68 1.48 -8.40
C VAL A 243 1.18 0.63 -7.24
N GLY A 244 0.27 -0.02 -6.54
CA GLY A 244 0.57 -0.96 -5.46
C GLY A 244 0.35 -2.40 -5.91
N LEU A 245 1.37 -3.23 -5.78
CA LEU A 245 1.38 -4.65 -6.18
C LEU A 245 1.50 -5.51 -4.93
N GLY A 246 0.43 -6.21 -4.55
CA GLY A 246 0.40 -7.06 -3.36
C GLY A 246 1.12 -8.38 -3.59
N ILE A 247 2.38 -8.47 -3.19
CA ILE A 247 3.25 -9.65 -3.40
C ILE A 247 2.59 -10.94 -2.91
N ASP A 248 2.02 -10.94 -1.73
CA ASP A 248 1.39 -12.12 -1.11
C ASP A 248 0.24 -12.68 -1.95
N ARG A 249 -0.55 -11.79 -2.56
CA ARG A 249 -1.66 -12.18 -3.43
C ARG A 249 -1.16 -12.73 -4.76
N TRP A 250 -0.09 -12.16 -5.31
CA TRP A 250 0.56 -12.69 -6.51
C TRP A 250 1.17 -14.08 -6.25
N ILE A 251 1.79 -14.32 -5.09
CA ILE A 251 2.28 -15.65 -4.69
C ILE A 251 1.11 -16.63 -4.61
N SER A 252 -0.01 -16.22 -4.02
CA SER A 252 -1.20 -17.06 -3.92
C SER A 252 -1.78 -17.40 -5.28
N LEU A 253 -1.85 -16.43 -6.20
CA LEU A 253 -2.28 -16.64 -7.60
C LEU A 253 -1.37 -17.66 -8.32
N ILE A 254 -0.05 -17.50 -8.19
CA ILE A 254 0.93 -18.40 -8.81
C ILE A 254 0.77 -19.83 -8.28
N LYS A 255 0.68 -19.99 -6.95
CA LYS A 255 0.49 -21.31 -6.32
C LYS A 255 -0.79 -21.99 -6.77
N GLU A 256 -1.87 -21.24 -6.98
CA GLU A 256 -3.16 -21.80 -7.37
C GLU A 256 -3.23 -22.17 -8.86
N SER A 257 -2.48 -21.45 -9.68
CA SER A 257 -2.53 -21.67 -11.14
C SER A 257 -2.03 -23.05 -11.61
N GLU A 258 -1.44 -23.87 -10.70
CA GLU A 258 -0.85 -25.22 -10.96
C GLU A 258 0.11 -25.27 -12.16
N LYS A 259 0.55 -24.12 -12.63
CA LYS A 259 1.49 -24.02 -13.75
C LYS A 259 2.90 -23.91 -13.20
N ASP A 260 3.82 -24.73 -13.69
CA ASP A 260 5.27 -24.58 -13.49
C ASP A 260 5.76 -23.29 -14.15
N TYR A 261 5.47 -22.15 -13.52
CA TYR A 261 5.95 -20.86 -14.02
C TYR A 261 7.42 -20.69 -13.64
N LYS A 262 8.25 -20.73 -14.63
CA LYS A 262 9.60 -20.14 -14.52
C LYS A 262 9.40 -18.62 -14.57
N LEU A 263 9.50 -17.96 -13.41
CA LEU A 263 9.60 -16.51 -13.30
C LEU A 263 10.92 -16.03 -13.90
#